data_ee3d60036a448fdf933f16366c72a9db
#
_entry.id   ee3d60036a448fdf933f16366c72a9db
#
_cell.length_a   1.000
_cell.length_b   1.000
_cell.length_c   1.000
_cell.angle_alpha   90.00
_cell.angle_beta   90.00
_cell.angle_gamma   90.00
#
_symmetry.space_group_name_H-M   'P 1'
#
loop_
_entity.id
_entity.type
_entity.pdbx_description
1 polymer ?
#
loop_
_entity_poly.entity_id
_entity_poly.type
_entity_poly.pdbx_seq_one_letter_code
_entity_poly.pdbx_strand_id
1 'polypeptide(L)'
;LNVIRDICNKNQDFASKFRLQLVGKVNDDIKQQISDLHLSDQVIYLGQVNRDKALQIMQSSQLLLLLLNKAENVWGRIPGKVFEYFGAKRPILSMGPKGTDVDSMLVETSSGQNIPYDDYQLLYEFLIGYYDLFCSSEIKINLNKTHSYSHKEVSIKFAKHLDNIITK
;
A
#
# COMPACT_ATOMS: atom_id res chain seq x y z
N LEU A 1 -7.67 11.38 2.91
CA LEU A 1 -7.10 12.74 2.90
C LEU A 1 -7.35 13.45 4.23
N ASN A 2 -8.57 13.42 4.82
CA ASN A 2 -8.89 14.10 6.08
C ASN A 2 -7.92 13.76 7.22
N VAL A 3 -7.58 12.47 7.40
CA VAL A 3 -6.62 12.03 8.41
C VAL A 3 -5.26 12.71 8.23
N ILE A 4 -4.77 12.77 6.99
CA ILE A 4 -3.48 13.43 6.68
C ILE A 4 -3.52 14.91 7.03
N ARG A 5 -4.60 15.62 6.66
CA ARG A 5 -4.81 17.03 7.03
C ARG A 5 -4.74 17.21 8.55
N ASP A 6 -5.44 16.36 9.30
CA ASP A 6 -5.55 16.52 10.74
C ASP A 6 -4.24 16.20 11.46
N ILE A 7 -3.44 15.26 10.92
CA ILE A 7 -2.07 15.02 11.39
C ILE A 7 -1.19 16.23 11.07
N CYS A 8 -1.22 16.74 9.85
CA CYS A 8 -0.42 17.91 9.44
C CYS A 8 -0.73 19.14 10.30
N ASN A 9 -2.00 19.37 10.63
CA ASN A 9 -2.40 20.49 11.48
C ASN A 9 -1.91 20.38 12.92
N LYS A 10 -1.77 19.15 13.44
CA LYS A 10 -1.35 18.89 14.82
C LYS A 10 0.17 18.68 14.95
N ASN A 11 0.85 18.28 13.89
CA ASN A 11 2.27 17.92 13.91
C ASN A 11 2.99 18.56 12.71
N GLN A 12 3.64 19.70 12.95
CA GLN A 12 4.37 20.46 11.92
C GLN A 12 5.60 19.70 11.41
N ASP A 13 6.25 18.88 12.24
CA ASP A 13 7.37 18.05 11.81
C ASP A 13 6.92 16.99 10.80
N PHE A 14 5.80 16.31 11.07
CA PHE A 14 5.15 15.42 10.09
C PHE A 14 4.80 16.18 8.81
N ALA A 15 4.13 17.34 8.90
CA ALA A 15 3.71 18.13 7.74
C ALA A 15 4.89 18.53 6.86
N SER A 16 6.04 18.82 7.46
CA SER A 16 7.26 19.22 6.74
C SER A 16 7.91 18.08 5.97
N LYS A 17 7.81 16.83 6.47
CA LYS A 17 8.49 15.63 5.94
C LYS A 17 7.59 14.74 5.11
N PHE A 18 6.29 14.69 5.41
CA PHE A 18 5.34 13.82 4.72
C PHE A 18 5.14 14.23 3.27
N ARG A 19 5.20 13.27 2.36
CA ARG A 19 4.89 13.46 0.93
C ARG A 19 4.07 12.28 0.40
N LEU A 20 2.88 12.58 -0.10
CA LEU A 20 2.05 11.63 -0.84
C LEU A 20 2.37 11.74 -2.33
N GLN A 21 3.01 10.73 -2.89
CA GLN A 21 3.34 10.69 -4.31
C GLN A 21 2.24 9.97 -5.09
N LEU A 22 1.63 10.66 -6.05
CA LEU A 22 0.60 10.13 -6.93
C LEU A 22 1.19 9.89 -8.32
N VAL A 23 1.26 8.62 -8.71
CA VAL A 23 1.80 8.18 -10.01
C VAL A 23 0.65 7.79 -10.92
N GLY A 24 0.62 8.34 -12.14
CA GLY A 24 -0.44 8.15 -13.11
C GLY A 24 -1.35 9.36 -13.25
N LYS A 25 -2.48 9.15 -13.94
CA LYS A 25 -3.50 10.19 -14.12
C LYS A 25 -4.32 10.32 -12.83
N VAL A 26 -4.40 11.52 -12.30
CA VAL A 26 -5.23 11.88 -11.15
C VAL A 26 -6.43 12.69 -11.64
N ASN A 27 -7.63 12.31 -11.23
CA ASN A 27 -8.85 13.04 -11.58
C ASN A 27 -8.87 14.43 -10.94
N ASP A 28 -9.50 15.37 -11.61
CA ASP A 28 -9.55 16.77 -11.14
C ASP A 28 -10.33 16.92 -9.84
N ASP A 29 -11.36 16.09 -9.59
CA ASP A 29 -12.06 16.06 -8.31
C ASP A 29 -11.12 15.74 -7.13
N ILE A 30 -10.18 14.82 -7.32
CA ILE A 30 -9.18 14.49 -6.28
C ILE A 30 -8.21 15.64 -6.07
N LYS A 31 -7.78 16.32 -7.15
CA LYS A 31 -6.93 17.51 -7.04
C LYS A 31 -7.65 18.64 -6.31
N GLN A 32 -8.94 18.83 -6.60
CA GLN A 32 -9.75 19.84 -5.93
C GLN A 32 -9.86 19.51 -4.43
N GLN A 33 -10.17 18.26 -4.06
CA GLN A 33 -10.20 17.83 -2.65
C GLN A 33 -8.87 18.05 -1.93
N ILE A 34 -7.74 17.80 -2.58
CA ILE A 34 -6.41 18.05 -2.01
C ILE A 34 -6.21 19.54 -1.75
N SER A 35 -6.63 20.39 -2.69
CA SER A 35 -6.56 21.86 -2.55
C SER A 35 -7.48 22.36 -1.43
N ASP A 36 -8.73 21.89 -1.38
CA ASP A 36 -9.73 22.30 -0.37
C ASP A 36 -9.30 21.90 1.05
N LEU A 37 -8.53 20.82 1.16
CA LEU A 37 -7.94 20.35 2.43
C LEU A 37 -6.59 21.00 2.75
N HIS A 38 -6.11 21.95 1.94
CA HIS A 38 -4.82 22.60 2.09
C HIS A 38 -3.63 21.63 2.18
N LEU A 39 -3.67 20.54 1.38
CA LEU A 39 -2.64 19.51 1.32
C LEU A 39 -1.73 19.61 0.08
N SER A 40 -1.77 20.73 -0.65
CA SER A 40 -1.02 20.89 -1.90
C SER A 40 0.49 20.73 -1.71
N ASP A 41 1.03 21.17 -0.58
CA ASP A 41 2.47 21.06 -0.27
C ASP A 41 2.89 19.62 0.10
N GLN A 42 1.95 18.78 0.53
CA GLN A 42 2.17 17.40 0.91
C GLN A 42 1.97 16.40 -0.24
N VAL A 43 1.44 16.86 -1.39
CA VAL A 43 1.13 15.98 -2.53
C VAL A 43 2.00 16.27 -3.72
N ILE A 44 2.64 15.23 -4.26
CA ILE A 44 3.47 15.32 -5.47
C ILE A 44 2.78 14.54 -6.59
N TYR A 45 2.46 15.23 -7.68
CA TYR A 45 1.89 14.63 -8.89
C TYR A 45 3.02 14.28 -9.86
N LEU A 46 3.28 12.99 -10.08
CA LEU A 46 4.36 12.50 -10.94
C LEU A 46 3.89 12.19 -12.37
N GLY A 47 2.57 12.25 -12.61
CA GLY A 47 2.01 11.93 -13.92
C GLY A 47 2.25 10.47 -14.33
N GLN A 48 2.13 10.20 -15.63
CA GLN A 48 2.43 8.88 -16.18
C GLN A 48 3.94 8.69 -16.30
N VAL A 49 4.42 7.58 -15.77
CA VAL A 49 5.83 7.19 -15.83
C VAL A 49 5.94 5.79 -16.47
N ASN A 50 7.11 5.45 -17.01
CA ASN A 50 7.36 4.09 -17.47
C ASN A 50 7.50 3.12 -16.28
N ARG A 51 7.50 1.82 -16.59
CA ARG A 51 7.53 0.76 -15.57
C ARG A 51 8.76 0.84 -14.68
N ASP A 52 9.94 1.07 -15.25
CA ASP A 52 11.18 1.11 -14.47
C ASP A 52 11.20 2.26 -13.49
N LYS A 53 10.70 3.42 -13.91
CA LYS A 53 10.55 4.58 -13.04
C LYS A 53 9.53 4.34 -11.93
N ALA A 54 8.40 3.67 -12.25
CA ALA A 54 7.40 3.29 -11.26
C ALA A 54 8.00 2.35 -10.19
N LEU A 55 8.78 1.35 -10.61
CA LEU A 55 9.48 0.45 -9.68
C LEU A 55 10.48 1.20 -8.79
N GLN A 56 11.27 2.13 -9.36
CA GLN A 56 12.20 2.97 -8.58
C GLN A 56 11.45 3.80 -7.53
N ILE A 57 10.32 4.42 -7.90
CA ILE A 57 9.49 5.21 -6.98
C ILE A 57 8.97 4.32 -5.85
N MET A 58 8.41 3.15 -6.17
CA MET A 58 7.93 2.20 -5.15
C MET A 58 9.05 1.77 -4.21
N GLN A 59 10.24 1.45 -4.73
CA GLN A 59 11.39 1.03 -3.93
C GLN A 59 11.98 2.14 -3.06
N SER A 60 11.86 3.40 -3.48
CA SER A 60 12.32 4.55 -2.71
C SER A 60 11.30 5.09 -1.70
N SER A 61 10.05 4.64 -1.78
CA SER A 61 9.00 5.03 -0.85
C SER A 61 9.17 4.33 0.50
N GLN A 62 8.81 5.00 1.60
CA GLN A 62 8.82 4.41 2.93
C GLN A 62 7.61 3.49 3.13
N LEU A 63 6.46 3.86 2.59
CA LEU A 63 5.19 3.16 2.72
C LEU A 63 4.47 3.17 1.37
N LEU A 64 3.87 2.06 0.97
CA LEU A 64 3.08 1.94 -0.25
C LEU A 64 1.58 1.91 0.10
N LEU A 65 0.80 2.73 -0.57
CA LEU A 65 -0.65 2.81 -0.36
C LEU A 65 -1.40 1.98 -1.42
N LEU A 66 -2.20 1.03 -0.96
CA LEU A 66 -3.08 0.22 -1.79
C LEU A 66 -4.54 0.52 -1.47
N LEU A 67 -5.25 1.14 -2.40
CA LEU A 67 -6.68 1.39 -2.27
C LEU A 67 -7.46 0.27 -2.96
N LEU A 68 -8.25 -0.49 -2.22
CA LEU A 68 -9.16 -1.49 -2.78
C LEU A 68 -10.43 -0.78 -3.28
N ASN A 69 -11.07 -1.32 -4.31
CA ASN A 69 -12.33 -0.75 -4.81
C ASN A 69 -13.48 -1.05 -3.84
N LYS A 70 -14.41 -0.10 -3.68
CA LYS A 70 -15.69 -0.32 -2.99
C LYS A 70 -16.67 -1.04 -3.93
N ALA A 71 -16.45 -2.32 -4.17
CA ALA A 71 -17.30 -3.14 -5.03
C ALA A 71 -17.73 -4.41 -4.29
N GLU A 72 -18.88 -4.97 -4.64
CA GLU A 72 -19.40 -6.19 -4.00
C GLU A 72 -18.46 -7.39 -4.13
N ASN A 73 -17.66 -7.44 -5.19
CA ASN A 73 -16.70 -8.52 -5.44
C ASN A 73 -15.28 -8.24 -4.88
N VAL A 74 -15.13 -7.30 -3.97
CA VAL A 74 -13.82 -6.93 -3.40
C VAL A 74 -13.17 -8.07 -2.61
N TRP A 75 -13.99 -8.98 -2.06
CA TRP A 75 -13.54 -10.05 -1.15
C TRP A 75 -12.53 -11.01 -1.80
N GLY A 76 -12.81 -11.48 -3.02
CA GLY A 76 -11.93 -12.39 -3.78
C GLY A 76 -11.08 -11.70 -4.84
N ARG A 77 -11.09 -10.36 -4.90
CA ARG A 77 -10.36 -9.62 -5.92
C ARG A 77 -8.99 -9.17 -5.41
N ILE A 78 -7.94 -9.78 -5.95
CA ILE A 78 -6.56 -9.41 -5.66
C ILE A 78 -6.04 -8.49 -6.78
N PRO A 79 -5.78 -7.19 -6.50
CA PRO A 79 -5.19 -6.29 -7.49
C PRO A 79 -3.75 -6.72 -7.82
N GLY A 80 -3.37 -6.68 -9.10
CA GLY A 80 -2.01 -7.01 -9.53
C GLY A 80 -0.92 -6.18 -8.84
N LYS A 81 -1.24 -4.96 -8.41
CA LYS A 81 -0.34 -4.08 -7.63
C LYS A 81 0.18 -4.70 -6.33
N VAL A 82 -0.57 -5.60 -5.69
CA VAL A 82 -0.10 -6.31 -4.49
C VAL A 82 1.24 -7.02 -4.77
N PHE A 83 1.32 -7.73 -5.90
CA PHE A 83 2.52 -8.47 -6.27
C PHE A 83 3.69 -7.55 -6.63
N GLU A 84 3.42 -6.40 -7.26
CA GLU A 84 4.43 -5.37 -7.53
C GLU A 84 4.96 -4.78 -6.21
N TYR A 85 4.08 -4.54 -5.24
CA TYR A 85 4.44 -4.02 -3.92
C TYR A 85 5.24 -5.03 -3.10
N PHE A 86 4.92 -6.32 -3.18
CA PHE A 86 5.75 -7.39 -2.61
C PHE A 86 7.15 -7.39 -3.24
N GLY A 87 7.23 -7.20 -4.57
CA GLY A 87 8.51 -7.08 -5.29
C GLY A 87 9.32 -5.83 -4.92
N ALA A 88 8.65 -4.73 -4.59
CA ALA A 88 9.30 -3.49 -4.16
C ALA A 88 9.90 -3.59 -2.75
N LYS A 89 9.50 -4.60 -1.97
CA LYS A 89 9.97 -4.85 -0.60
C LYS A 89 9.80 -3.63 0.32
N ARG A 90 8.61 -3.07 0.30
CA ARG A 90 8.22 -1.95 1.18
C ARG A 90 6.95 -2.30 1.94
N PRO A 91 6.77 -1.77 3.15
CA PRO A 91 5.54 -1.94 3.89
C PRO A 91 4.34 -1.40 3.12
N ILE A 92 3.19 -2.04 3.29
CA ILE A 92 1.97 -1.75 2.56
C ILE A 92 0.88 -1.32 3.55
N LEU A 93 0.33 -0.14 3.34
CA LEU A 93 -0.95 0.27 3.91
C LEU A 93 -2.03 -0.02 2.88
N SER A 94 -2.88 -1.00 3.14
CA SER A 94 -4.08 -1.25 2.35
C SER A 94 -5.29 -0.57 2.99
N MET A 95 -6.18 -0.05 2.17
CA MET A 95 -7.47 0.45 2.62
C MET A 95 -8.59 -0.32 1.92
N GLY A 96 -9.40 -1.01 2.71
CA GLY A 96 -10.48 -1.85 2.21
C GLY A 96 -11.23 -2.58 3.31
N PRO A 97 -12.26 -3.38 2.99
CA PRO A 97 -12.97 -4.18 3.98
C PRO A 97 -12.04 -5.16 4.70
N LYS A 98 -12.35 -5.49 5.95
CA LYS A 98 -11.65 -6.56 6.70
C LYS A 98 -11.97 -7.94 6.11
N GLY A 99 -11.01 -8.87 6.21
CA GLY A 99 -11.19 -10.27 5.81
C GLY A 99 -11.16 -10.49 4.29
N THR A 100 -10.66 -9.55 3.50
CA THR A 100 -10.37 -9.75 2.08
C THR A 100 -9.17 -10.66 1.89
N ASP A 101 -9.02 -11.26 0.69
CA ASP A 101 -7.82 -12.03 0.36
C ASP A 101 -6.55 -11.18 0.49
N VAL A 102 -6.62 -9.90 0.13
CA VAL A 102 -5.51 -8.96 0.32
C VAL A 102 -5.15 -8.80 1.80
N ASP A 103 -6.15 -8.63 2.67
CA ASP A 103 -5.94 -8.53 4.12
C ASP A 103 -5.20 -9.79 4.64
N SER A 104 -5.69 -10.98 4.27
CA SER A 104 -5.07 -12.26 4.62
C SER A 104 -3.62 -12.37 4.11
N MET A 105 -3.36 -11.95 2.86
CA MET A 105 -2.02 -11.94 2.28
C MET A 105 -1.06 -11.02 3.03
N LEU A 106 -1.50 -9.82 3.42
CA LEU A 106 -0.68 -8.88 4.18
C LEU A 106 -0.30 -9.42 5.56
N VAL A 107 -1.26 -10.06 6.25
CA VAL A 107 -1.02 -10.71 7.55
C VAL A 107 -0.06 -11.89 7.40
N GLU A 108 -0.30 -12.81 6.45
CA GLU A 108 0.54 -13.99 6.21
C GLU A 108 1.99 -13.60 5.89
N THR A 109 2.17 -12.58 5.06
CA THR A 109 3.49 -12.13 4.62
C THR A 109 4.15 -11.15 5.59
N SER A 110 3.43 -10.68 6.61
CA SER A 110 3.88 -9.60 7.50
C SER A 110 4.34 -8.35 6.73
N SER A 111 3.72 -8.09 5.57
CA SER A 111 4.13 -7.03 4.66
C SER A 111 3.39 -5.71 4.86
N GLY A 112 2.35 -5.70 5.69
CA GLY A 112 1.57 -4.50 5.91
C GLY A 112 0.30 -4.73 6.71
N GLN A 113 -0.58 -3.75 6.65
CA GLN A 113 -1.85 -3.75 7.36
C GLN A 113 -2.97 -3.27 6.44
N ASN A 114 -4.15 -3.90 6.55
CA ASN A 114 -5.38 -3.42 5.93
C ASN A 114 -6.22 -2.65 6.95
N ILE A 115 -6.65 -1.44 6.58
CA ILE A 115 -7.48 -0.56 7.42
C ILE A 115 -8.81 -0.31 6.70
N PRO A 116 -9.96 -0.47 7.36
CA PRO A 116 -11.26 -0.12 6.78
C PRO A 116 -11.33 1.33 6.32
N TYR A 117 -12.09 1.61 5.26
CA TYR A 117 -12.17 2.96 4.68
C TYR A 117 -12.69 4.03 5.65
N ASP A 118 -13.52 3.63 6.59
CA ASP A 118 -14.21 4.48 7.56
C ASP A 118 -13.60 4.45 8.96
N ASP A 119 -12.54 3.66 9.16
CA ASP A 119 -11.82 3.59 10.42
C ASP A 119 -10.76 4.71 10.50
N TYR A 120 -11.27 5.92 10.72
CA TYR A 120 -10.44 7.12 10.85
C TYR A 120 -9.40 7.00 11.97
N GLN A 121 -9.83 6.49 13.13
CA GLN A 121 -8.95 6.42 14.31
C GLN A 121 -7.80 5.46 14.09
N LEU A 122 -8.08 4.27 13.57
CA LEU A 122 -7.04 3.29 13.26
C LEU A 122 -6.05 3.80 12.21
N LEU A 123 -6.54 4.50 11.17
CA LEU A 123 -5.68 5.09 10.15
C LEU A 123 -4.78 6.21 10.75
N TYR A 124 -5.34 7.03 11.64
CA TYR A 124 -4.59 8.08 12.33
C TYR A 124 -3.47 7.48 13.19
N GLU A 125 -3.80 6.51 14.04
CA GLU A 125 -2.84 5.82 14.91
C GLU A 125 -1.76 5.11 14.11
N PHE A 126 -2.14 4.42 13.02
CA PHE A 126 -1.18 3.76 12.13
C PHE A 126 -0.19 4.76 11.53
N LEU A 127 -0.67 5.88 10.97
CA LEU A 127 0.21 6.85 10.31
C LEU A 127 1.16 7.54 11.30
N ILE A 128 0.69 7.89 12.49
CA ILE A 128 1.54 8.49 13.55
C ILE A 128 2.56 7.46 14.04
N GLY A 129 2.12 6.27 14.41
CA GLY A 129 3.04 5.22 14.87
C GLY A 129 4.09 4.84 13.81
N TYR A 130 3.68 4.79 12.53
CA TYR A 130 4.62 4.54 11.44
C TYR A 130 5.62 5.69 11.25
N TYR A 131 5.16 6.93 11.42
CA TYR A 131 6.01 8.10 11.35
C TYR A 131 7.05 8.13 12.50
N ASP A 132 6.65 7.77 13.71
CA ASP A 132 7.55 7.68 14.87
C ASP A 132 8.64 6.61 14.63
N LEU A 133 8.27 5.43 14.09
CA LEU A 133 9.21 4.40 13.68
C LEU A 133 10.16 4.87 12.56
N PHE A 134 9.66 5.68 11.64
CA PHE A 134 10.50 6.29 10.61
C PHE A 134 11.52 7.27 11.22
N CYS A 135 11.09 8.14 12.12
CA CYS A 135 11.96 9.12 12.78
C CYS A 135 13.02 8.46 13.64
N SER A 136 12.69 7.35 14.32
CA SER A 136 13.66 6.57 15.14
C SER A 136 14.54 5.63 14.32
N SER A 137 14.35 5.55 12.99
CA SER A 137 15.03 4.58 12.12
C SER A 137 14.77 3.10 12.50
N GLU A 138 13.66 2.82 13.15
CA GLU A 138 13.29 1.49 13.64
C GLU A 138 12.36 0.70 12.69
N ILE A 139 12.09 1.22 11.51
CA ILE A 139 11.27 0.50 10.52
C ILE A 139 12.00 -0.80 10.15
N LYS A 140 11.51 -1.90 10.69
CA LYS A 140 11.97 -3.25 10.34
C LYS A 140 11.07 -3.83 9.26
N ILE A 141 11.62 -4.00 8.07
CA ILE A 141 10.92 -4.64 6.96
C ILE A 141 11.18 -6.14 7.03
N ASN A 142 10.23 -6.91 7.56
CA ASN A 142 10.31 -8.36 7.55
C ASN A 142 9.40 -8.92 6.44
N LEU A 143 9.94 -9.13 5.26
CA LEU A 143 9.21 -9.57 4.06
C LEU A 143 9.56 -11.00 3.65
N ASN A 144 9.97 -11.84 4.59
CA ASN A 144 10.50 -13.17 4.30
C ASN A 144 9.50 -14.10 3.58
N LYS A 145 8.20 -13.85 3.72
CA LYS A 145 7.16 -14.69 3.12
C LYS A 145 6.62 -14.18 1.79
N THR A 146 6.92 -12.94 1.38
CA THR A 146 6.42 -12.40 0.10
C THR A 146 6.93 -13.17 -1.11
N HIS A 147 8.08 -13.86 -0.98
CA HIS A 147 8.66 -14.71 -2.00
C HIS A 147 7.70 -15.84 -2.45
N SER A 148 6.86 -16.34 -1.55
CA SER A 148 5.88 -17.41 -1.86
C SER A 148 4.85 -17.01 -2.93
N TYR A 149 4.69 -15.71 -3.17
CA TYR A 149 3.81 -15.13 -4.20
C TYR A 149 4.55 -14.73 -5.48
N SER A 150 5.85 -15.06 -5.60
CA SER A 150 6.57 -14.84 -6.85
C SER A 150 6.05 -15.75 -7.98
N HIS A 151 6.11 -15.28 -9.22
CA HIS A 151 5.72 -16.10 -10.38
C HIS A 151 6.39 -17.46 -10.38
N LYS A 152 7.66 -17.52 -10.00
CA LYS A 152 8.42 -18.77 -9.92
C LYS A 152 7.79 -19.76 -8.93
N GLU A 153 7.54 -19.32 -7.69
CA GLU A 153 7.00 -20.19 -6.66
C GLU A 153 5.55 -20.63 -6.95
N VAL A 154 4.75 -19.70 -7.49
CA VAL A 154 3.37 -20.01 -7.91
C VAL A 154 3.40 -21.05 -9.04
N SER A 155 4.27 -20.90 -10.03
CA SER A 155 4.42 -21.87 -11.13
C SER A 155 4.86 -23.25 -10.63
N ILE A 156 5.80 -23.30 -9.67
CA ILE A 156 6.24 -24.56 -9.06
C ILE A 156 5.09 -25.24 -8.30
N LYS A 157 4.33 -24.49 -7.53
CA LYS A 157 3.17 -25.03 -6.80
C LYS A 157 2.11 -25.58 -7.76
N PHE A 158 1.85 -24.85 -8.85
CA PHE A 158 0.90 -25.26 -9.87
C PHE A 158 1.35 -26.54 -10.59
N ALA A 159 2.62 -26.62 -11.02
CA ALA A 159 3.16 -27.82 -11.62
C ALA A 159 3.04 -29.06 -10.71
N LYS A 160 3.43 -28.94 -9.43
CA LYS A 160 3.25 -30.02 -8.45
C LYS A 160 1.78 -30.44 -8.27
N HIS A 161 0.85 -29.50 -8.34
CA HIS A 161 -0.58 -29.82 -8.25
C HIS A 161 -1.04 -30.62 -9.47
N LEU A 162 -0.59 -30.28 -10.67
CA LEU A 162 -0.88 -31.02 -11.89
C LEU A 162 -0.29 -32.45 -11.83
N ASP A 163 0.97 -32.59 -11.41
CA ASP A 163 1.60 -33.91 -11.25
C ASP A 163 0.81 -34.82 -10.33
N ASN A 164 0.30 -34.29 -9.20
CA ASN A 164 -0.53 -35.05 -8.27
C ASN A 164 -1.89 -35.48 -8.83
N ILE A 165 -2.40 -34.80 -9.84
CA ILE A 165 -3.66 -35.17 -10.53
C ILE A 165 -3.41 -36.25 -11.57
N ILE A 166 -2.30 -36.18 -12.30
CA ILE A 166 -1.96 -37.09 -13.41
C ILE A 166 -1.46 -38.44 -12.89
N THR A 167 -0.87 -38.46 -11.69
CA THR A 167 -0.32 -39.70 -11.08
C THR A 167 -1.36 -40.49 -10.24
N LYS A 168 -2.61 -40.06 -10.22
CA LYS A 168 -3.75 -40.79 -9.70
C LYS A 168 -4.50 -41.55 -10.80
#